data_dc2f8844d5911624423f53030b0cc239
#
_entry.id   dc2f8844d5911624423f53030b0cc239
#
_cell.length_a   1.000
_cell.length_b   1.000
_cell.length_c   1.000
_cell.angle_alpha   90.00
_cell.angle_beta   90.00
_cell.angle_gamma   90.00
#
_symmetry.space_group_name_H-M   'P 1'
#
loop_
_entity.id
_entity.type
_entity.pdbx_description
1 polymer ?
#
loop_
_entity_poly.entity_id
_entity_poly.type
_entity_poly.pdbx_seq_one_letter_code
_entity_poly.pdbx_strand_id
1 'polypeptide(L)'
;YVTNPRFNISDYFEIVRQPGDGNCFYHSIAELTMPNKTAHSYHNIKHLTELAARKYYQEEPEAKLVGLSLEGYLKRMLSDNEWGSTLEASMLAKEMGITIIIWTVAASDEVEAGIKFGDGDVFTAVNLLHSGQTHFDALRILPQF
;
A
#
# COMPACT_ATOMS: atom_id res chain seq x y z
N TYR A 1 10.05 8.65 -4.83
CA TYR A 1 9.44 9.77 -5.55
C TYR A 1 8.23 10.30 -4.77
N VAL A 2 8.24 11.59 -4.45
CA VAL A 2 7.19 12.27 -3.69
C VAL A 2 6.67 13.45 -4.50
N THR A 3 5.34 13.59 -4.57
CA THR A 3 4.68 14.74 -5.21
C THR A 3 3.87 15.50 -4.19
N ASN A 4 3.65 16.80 -4.45
CA ASN A 4 2.78 17.66 -3.64
C ASN A 4 1.61 18.15 -4.50
N PRO A 5 0.69 17.27 -4.88
CA PRO A 5 -0.47 17.67 -5.67
C PRO A 5 -1.44 18.50 -4.82
N ARG A 6 -2.31 19.27 -5.51
CA ARG A 6 -3.36 20.06 -4.86
C ARG A 6 -4.70 19.70 -5.49
N PHE A 7 -5.32 18.63 -4.99
CA PHE A 7 -6.65 18.22 -5.44
C PHE A 7 -7.32 17.43 -4.33
N ASN A 8 -8.62 17.26 -4.42
CA ASN A 8 -9.36 16.39 -3.53
C ASN A 8 -9.39 14.99 -4.11
N ILE A 9 -9.22 13.99 -3.26
CA ILE A 9 -9.22 12.59 -3.68
C ILE A 9 -10.50 12.25 -4.44
N SER A 10 -11.65 12.71 -3.96
CA SER A 10 -12.94 12.40 -4.56
C SER A 10 -13.14 12.96 -5.97
N ASP A 11 -12.31 13.91 -6.39
CA ASP A 11 -12.39 14.46 -7.75
C ASP A 11 -11.92 13.45 -8.82
N TYR A 12 -11.03 12.54 -8.47
CA TYR A 12 -10.40 11.62 -9.42
C TYR A 12 -10.55 10.15 -9.06
N PHE A 13 -10.94 9.84 -7.82
CA PHE A 13 -10.97 8.46 -7.34
C PHE A 13 -12.28 8.14 -6.64
N GLU A 14 -12.71 6.89 -6.81
CA GLU A 14 -13.70 6.25 -5.94
C GLU A 14 -12.94 5.61 -4.77
N ILE A 15 -13.38 5.87 -3.55
CA ILE A 15 -12.79 5.26 -2.36
C ILE A 15 -13.50 3.94 -2.09
N VAL A 16 -12.76 2.84 -2.15
CA VAL A 16 -13.28 1.51 -1.81
C VAL A 16 -12.83 1.18 -0.41
N ARG A 17 -13.75 1.35 0.55
CA ARG A 17 -13.44 1.20 1.97
C ARG A 17 -13.02 -0.22 2.31
N GLN A 18 -12.04 -0.34 3.19
CA GLN A 18 -11.51 -1.61 3.66
C GLN A 18 -11.72 -1.75 5.17
N PRO A 19 -11.71 -3.00 5.70
CA PRO A 19 -11.85 -3.20 7.15
C PRO A 19 -10.82 -2.38 7.93
N GLY A 20 -11.23 -1.81 9.05
CA GLY A 20 -10.38 -1.00 9.90
C GLY A 20 -9.52 -1.81 10.85
N ASP A 21 -9.15 -3.03 10.47
CA ASP A 21 -8.25 -3.89 11.25
C ASP A 21 -6.79 -3.64 10.86
N GLY A 22 -5.86 -4.30 11.50
CA GLY A 22 -4.44 -4.14 11.25
C GLY A 22 -3.97 -4.62 9.88
N ASN A 23 -4.84 -5.19 9.05
CA ASN A 23 -4.53 -5.72 7.73
C ASN A 23 -5.06 -4.87 6.59
N CYS A 24 -5.53 -3.65 6.86
CA CYS A 24 -6.19 -2.80 5.85
C CYS A 24 -5.29 -2.49 4.64
N PHE A 25 -3.98 -2.35 4.84
CA PHE A 25 -3.03 -2.17 3.74
C PHE A 25 -3.10 -3.35 2.78
N TYR A 26 -3.05 -4.57 3.31
CA TYR A 26 -3.06 -5.80 2.51
C TYR A 26 -4.44 -6.04 1.87
N HIS A 27 -5.52 -5.73 2.59
CA HIS A 27 -6.88 -5.77 2.02
C HIS A 27 -7.01 -4.83 0.83
N SER A 28 -6.45 -3.62 0.94
CA SER A 28 -6.54 -2.60 -0.13
C SER A 28 -5.82 -3.07 -1.40
N ILE A 29 -4.64 -3.65 -1.26
CA ILE A 29 -3.90 -4.19 -2.41
C ILE A 29 -4.65 -5.37 -3.02
N ALA A 30 -5.19 -6.27 -2.20
CA ALA A 30 -5.96 -7.41 -2.68
C ALA A 30 -7.20 -6.94 -3.46
N GLU A 31 -7.88 -5.89 -2.97
CA GLU A 31 -9.05 -5.32 -3.65
C GLU A 31 -8.73 -4.90 -5.08
N LEU A 32 -7.56 -4.32 -5.31
CA LEU A 32 -7.18 -3.75 -6.61
C LEU A 32 -6.46 -4.72 -7.53
N THR A 33 -5.95 -5.84 -7.01
CA THR A 33 -5.10 -6.76 -7.79
C THR A 33 -5.70 -8.15 -7.92
N MET A 34 -6.65 -8.54 -7.08
CA MET A 34 -7.21 -9.89 -7.08
C MET A 34 -8.67 -9.88 -7.54
N PRO A 35 -8.99 -10.52 -8.69
CA PRO A 35 -10.38 -10.72 -9.06
C PRO A 35 -11.04 -11.67 -8.05
N ASN A 36 -12.34 -11.47 -7.82
CA ASN A 36 -13.12 -12.30 -6.89
C ASN A 36 -12.56 -12.29 -5.45
N LYS A 37 -12.07 -11.13 -5.01
CA LYS A 37 -11.54 -10.95 -3.67
C LYS A 37 -12.55 -11.37 -2.61
N THR A 38 -12.07 -12.09 -1.58
CA THR A 38 -12.83 -12.44 -0.38
C THR A 38 -12.22 -11.76 0.84
N ALA A 39 -12.87 -11.90 2.00
CA ALA A 39 -12.34 -11.36 3.26
C ALA A 39 -10.98 -11.96 3.66
N HIS A 40 -10.58 -13.06 3.05
CA HIS A 40 -9.32 -13.75 3.36
C HIS A 40 -8.22 -13.53 2.31
N SER A 41 -8.51 -12.80 1.23
CA SER A 41 -7.57 -12.59 0.13
C SER A 41 -6.31 -11.83 0.56
N TYR A 42 -6.39 -11.04 1.63
CA TYR A 42 -5.22 -10.31 2.14
C TYR A 42 -4.07 -11.25 2.54
N HIS A 43 -4.36 -12.50 2.90
CA HIS A 43 -3.32 -13.48 3.23
C HIS A 43 -2.38 -13.72 2.05
N ASN A 44 -2.92 -13.70 0.82
CA ASN A 44 -2.09 -13.86 -0.37
C ASN A 44 -1.12 -12.68 -0.53
N ILE A 45 -1.58 -11.48 -0.21
CA ILE A 45 -0.71 -10.29 -0.28
C ILE A 45 0.35 -10.34 0.82
N LYS A 46 0.01 -10.78 2.03
CA LYS A 46 0.99 -10.98 3.11
C LYS A 46 2.03 -12.03 2.72
N HIS A 47 1.61 -13.11 2.05
CA HIS A 47 2.54 -14.13 1.57
C HIS A 47 3.50 -13.57 0.51
N LEU A 48 2.97 -12.77 -0.44
CA LEU A 48 3.82 -12.10 -1.42
C LEU A 48 4.78 -11.12 -0.73
N THR A 49 4.36 -10.47 0.34
CA THR A 49 5.23 -9.58 1.12
C THR A 49 6.36 -10.37 1.79
N GLU A 50 6.07 -11.58 2.27
CA GLU A 50 7.11 -12.46 2.80
C GLU A 50 8.14 -12.80 1.75
N LEU A 51 7.69 -13.21 0.56
CA LEU A 51 8.59 -13.52 -0.56
C LEU A 51 9.42 -12.30 -0.96
N ALA A 52 8.77 -11.13 -1.02
CA ALA A 52 9.45 -9.89 -1.35
C ALA A 52 10.51 -9.52 -0.32
N ALA A 53 10.19 -9.68 0.97
CA ALA A 53 11.12 -9.36 2.04
C ALA A 53 12.36 -10.26 1.99
N ARG A 54 12.20 -11.54 1.69
CA ARG A 54 13.34 -12.45 1.56
C ARG A 54 14.30 -12.04 0.44
N LYS A 55 13.79 -11.35 -0.59
CA LYS A 55 14.60 -10.85 -1.70
C LYS A 55 15.17 -9.46 -1.44
N TYR A 56 14.39 -8.56 -0.84
CA TYR A 56 14.67 -7.12 -0.90
C TYR A 56 14.87 -6.46 0.47
N TYR A 57 14.45 -7.07 1.57
CA TYR A 57 14.41 -6.39 2.88
C TYR A 57 15.76 -5.77 3.26
N GLN A 58 16.85 -6.50 3.09
CA GLN A 58 18.17 -6.04 3.52
C GLN A 58 18.70 -4.87 2.68
N GLU A 59 18.15 -4.69 1.48
CA GLU A 59 18.54 -3.60 0.57
C GLU A 59 17.65 -2.36 0.76
N GLU A 60 16.55 -2.47 1.50
CA GLU A 60 15.62 -1.37 1.68
C GLU A 60 16.17 -0.37 2.70
N PRO A 61 16.21 0.95 2.34
CA PRO A 61 16.67 1.96 3.29
C PRO A 61 15.84 2.01 4.57
N GLU A 62 14.51 1.81 4.46
CA GLU A 62 13.64 1.82 5.64
C GLU A 62 13.89 0.63 6.57
N ALA A 63 14.37 -0.49 6.06
CA ALA A 63 14.68 -1.65 6.89
C ALA A 63 15.75 -1.33 7.94
N LYS A 64 16.68 -0.44 7.60
CA LYS A 64 17.71 0.01 8.52
C LYS A 64 17.14 0.81 9.68
N LEU A 65 16.07 1.55 9.43
CA LEU A 65 15.36 2.30 10.45
C LEU A 65 14.54 1.40 11.37
N VAL A 66 14.00 0.30 10.83
CA VAL A 66 13.24 -0.68 11.60
C VAL A 66 14.15 -1.38 12.61
N GLY A 67 15.41 -1.66 12.24
CA GLY A 67 16.39 -2.24 13.13
C GLY A 67 16.19 -3.71 13.47
N LEU A 68 15.34 -4.41 12.71
CA LEU A 68 15.10 -5.84 12.91
C LEU A 68 15.89 -6.67 11.88
N SER A 69 16.29 -7.87 12.28
CA SER A 69 16.78 -8.86 11.32
C SER A 69 15.64 -9.28 10.38
N LEU A 70 15.97 -9.90 9.26
CA LEU A 70 14.95 -10.41 8.35
C LEU A 70 13.96 -11.34 9.07
N GLU A 71 14.45 -12.30 9.83
CA GLU A 71 13.58 -13.23 10.53
C GLU A 71 12.72 -12.53 11.60
N GLY A 72 13.28 -11.57 12.30
CA GLY A 72 12.54 -10.75 13.27
C GLY A 72 11.45 -9.94 12.57
N TYR A 73 11.76 -9.34 11.44
CA TYR A 73 10.79 -8.60 10.63
C TYR A 73 9.66 -9.50 10.15
N LEU A 74 10.00 -10.68 9.60
CA LEU A 74 8.99 -11.60 9.07
C LEU A 74 8.04 -12.09 10.16
N LYS A 75 8.58 -12.41 11.33
CA LYS A 75 7.75 -12.83 12.45
C LYS A 75 6.74 -11.76 12.84
N ARG A 76 7.18 -10.52 12.85
CA ARG A 76 6.32 -9.37 13.17
C ARG A 76 5.30 -9.11 12.07
N MET A 77 5.73 -9.06 10.82
CA MET A 77 4.88 -8.75 9.68
C MET A 77 3.77 -9.79 9.48
N LEU A 78 4.06 -11.08 9.73
CA LEU A 78 3.10 -12.15 9.55
C LEU A 78 2.13 -12.28 10.72
N SER A 79 2.38 -11.61 11.84
CA SER A 79 1.44 -11.65 12.96
C SER A 79 0.19 -10.82 12.64
N ASP A 80 -0.92 -11.16 13.29
CA ASP A 80 -2.18 -10.44 13.08
C ASP A 80 -2.07 -9.01 13.58
N ASN A 81 -2.75 -8.10 12.87
CA ASN A 81 -2.85 -6.68 13.23
C ASN A 81 -1.53 -5.90 13.14
N GLU A 82 -0.55 -6.40 12.39
CA GLU A 82 0.64 -5.61 12.07
C GLU A 82 0.37 -4.77 10.83
N TRP A 83 0.55 -3.46 10.99
CA TRP A 83 0.22 -2.48 9.98
C TRP A 83 1.24 -2.48 8.83
N GLY A 84 0.75 -2.57 7.59
CA GLY A 84 1.58 -2.36 6.42
C GLY A 84 1.90 -0.88 6.24
N SER A 85 2.97 -0.59 5.51
CA SER A 85 3.46 0.77 5.33
C SER A 85 4.24 0.91 4.02
N THR A 86 4.95 2.03 3.89
CA THR A 86 5.81 2.31 2.73
C THR A 86 6.90 1.25 2.52
N LEU A 87 7.41 0.64 3.57
CA LEU A 87 8.40 -0.44 3.45
C LEU A 87 7.79 -1.62 2.68
N GLU A 88 6.62 -2.08 3.10
CA GLU A 88 5.91 -3.17 2.42
C GLU A 88 5.53 -2.79 1.00
N ALA A 89 5.08 -1.55 0.78
CA ALA A 89 4.75 -1.06 -0.55
C ALA A 89 5.95 -1.10 -1.49
N SER A 90 7.12 -0.66 -1.02
CA SER A 90 8.35 -0.70 -1.81
C SER A 90 8.71 -2.12 -2.24
N MET A 91 8.70 -3.05 -1.30
CA MET A 91 9.06 -4.45 -1.59
C MET A 91 8.03 -5.13 -2.48
N LEU A 92 6.74 -4.90 -2.23
CA LEU A 92 5.67 -5.49 -3.04
C LEU A 92 5.66 -4.97 -4.47
N ALA A 93 5.92 -3.67 -4.67
CA ALA A 93 5.99 -3.10 -6.02
C ALA A 93 7.06 -3.84 -6.85
N LYS A 94 8.21 -4.13 -6.27
CA LYS A 94 9.28 -4.88 -6.93
C LYS A 94 8.87 -6.33 -7.19
N GLU A 95 8.32 -7.00 -6.19
CA GLU A 95 7.95 -8.42 -6.29
C GLU A 95 6.84 -8.66 -7.29
N MET A 96 5.83 -7.80 -7.29
CA MET A 96 4.67 -7.95 -8.17
C MET A 96 4.88 -7.32 -9.55
N GLY A 97 5.96 -6.56 -9.72
CA GLY A 97 6.21 -5.84 -10.98
C GLY A 97 5.16 -4.77 -11.25
N ILE A 98 4.68 -4.09 -10.23
CA ILE A 98 3.64 -3.07 -10.33
C ILE A 98 4.14 -1.75 -9.75
N THR A 99 3.38 -0.69 -10.03
CA THR A 99 3.56 0.59 -9.36
C THR A 99 2.50 0.73 -8.27
N ILE A 100 2.92 1.14 -7.08
CA ILE A 100 2.03 1.44 -5.96
C ILE A 100 2.18 2.91 -5.63
N ILE A 101 1.07 3.64 -5.55
CA ILE A 101 1.07 5.04 -5.12
C ILE A 101 0.24 5.16 -3.84
N ILE A 102 0.84 5.73 -2.81
CA ILE A 102 0.15 5.99 -1.54
C ILE A 102 -0.15 7.49 -1.48
N TRP A 103 -1.44 7.82 -1.47
CA TRP A 103 -1.94 9.19 -1.35
C TRP A 103 -2.30 9.46 0.09
N THR A 104 -1.71 10.49 0.68
CA THR A 104 -2.00 10.91 2.05
C THR A 104 -2.87 12.15 2.01
N VAL A 105 -3.96 12.16 2.78
CA VAL A 105 -4.93 13.26 2.79
C VAL A 105 -5.05 13.87 4.18
N ALA A 106 -5.39 15.17 4.18
CA ALA A 106 -5.79 15.90 5.37
C ALA A 106 -7.25 15.57 5.74
N ALA A 107 -7.68 16.02 6.89
CA ALA A 107 -9.08 15.86 7.34
C ALA A 107 -10.08 16.47 6.34
N SER A 108 -9.65 17.42 5.53
CA SER A 108 -10.47 18.08 4.50
C SER A 108 -10.59 17.27 3.19
N ASP A 109 -10.04 16.07 3.12
CA ASP A 109 -10.00 15.23 1.92
C ASP A 109 -9.08 15.78 0.82
N GLU A 110 -8.35 16.85 1.10
CA GLU A 110 -7.35 17.39 0.19
C GLU A 110 -6.07 16.57 0.28
N VAL A 111 -5.49 16.25 -0.88
CA VAL A 111 -4.25 15.49 -0.95
C VAL A 111 -3.09 16.34 -0.44
N GLU A 112 -2.37 15.80 0.53
CA GLU A 112 -1.16 16.42 1.06
C GLU A 112 0.10 15.93 0.33
N ALA A 113 0.15 14.64 0.00
CA ALA A 113 1.32 14.05 -0.65
C ALA A 113 0.94 12.76 -1.37
N GLY A 114 1.72 12.43 -2.40
CA GLY A 114 1.68 11.12 -3.04
C GLY A 114 3.08 10.54 -3.07
N ILE A 115 3.25 9.30 -2.62
CA ILE A 115 4.52 8.60 -2.66
C ILE A 115 4.39 7.44 -3.63
N LYS A 116 5.26 7.41 -4.65
CA LYS A 116 5.20 6.42 -5.72
C LYS A 116 6.35 5.41 -5.60
N PHE A 117 6.00 4.13 -5.69
CA PHE A 117 6.94 3.02 -5.76
C PHE A 117 6.77 2.33 -7.11
N GLY A 118 7.81 2.34 -7.93
CA GLY A 118 7.76 1.83 -9.30
C GLY A 118 7.77 2.95 -10.33
N ASP A 119 7.78 2.58 -11.61
CA ASP A 119 7.98 3.52 -12.72
C ASP A 119 6.69 3.86 -13.50
N GLY A 120 5.58 3.23 -13.17
CA GLY A 120 4.30 3.46 -13.84
C GLY A 120 3.66 4.78 -13.47
N ASP A 121 2.60 5.13 -14.18
CA ASP A 121 1.81 6.33 -13.87
C ASP A 121 0.59 5.99 -13.03
N VAL A 122 -0.18 7.01 -12.66
CA VAL A 122 -1.37 6.86 -11.81
C VAL A 122 -2.43 5.93 -12.45
N PHE A 123 -2.51 5.90 -13.79
CA PHE A 123 -3.54 5.13 -14.48
C PHE A 123 -3.27 3.62 -14.43
N THR A 124 -2.02 3.21 -14.33
CA THR A 124 -1.63 1.81 -14.27
C THR A 124 -1.27 1.36 -12.85
N ALA A 125 -1.21 2.29 -11.92
CA ALA A 125 -0.78 2.01 -10.55
C ALA A 125 -1.89 1.41 -9.69
N VAL A 126 -1.46 0.73 -8.64
CA VAL A 126 -2.31 0.39 -7.50
C VAL A 126 -2.31 1.62 -6.59
N ASN A 127 -3.45 2.31 -6.51
CA ASN A 127 -3.57 3.55 -5.76
C ASN A 127 -4.19 3.29 -4.41
N LEU A 128 -3.52 3.72 -3.34
CA LEU A 128 -3.96 3.52 -1.96
C LEU A 128 -4.17 4.88 -1.30
N LEU A 129 -5.20 4.96 -0.45
CA LEU A 129 -5.47 6.13 0.37
C LEU A 129 -5.01 5.86 1.79
N HIS A 130 -4.08 6.68 2.27
CA HIS A 130 -3.63 6.64 3.65
C HIS A 130 -4.28 7.79 4.41
N SER A 131 -5.10 7.47 5.39
CA SER A 131 -5.78 8.46 6.21
C SER A 131 -5.54 8.17 7.69
N GLY A 132 -5.55 9.22 8.51
CA GLY A 132 -5.14 9.09 9.89
C GLY A 132 -3.69 8.66 9.99
N GLN A 133 -3.34 7.83 10.97
CA GLN A 133 -1.97 7.38 11.16
C GLN A 133 -1.70 6.02 10.54
N THR A 134 -2.71 5.17 10.38
CA THR A 134 -2.50 3.77 10.04
C THR A 134 -3.54 3.17 9.08
N HIS A 135 -4.60 3.89 8.74
CA HIS A 135 -5.67 3.32 7.93
C HIS A 135 -5.39 3.46 6.44
N PHE A 136 -5.66 2.37 5.69
CA PHE A 136 -5.57 2.34 4.23
C PHE A 136 -6.89 1.90 3.63
N ASP A 137 -7.26 2.56 2.54
CA ASP A 137 -8.36 2.16 1.68
C ASP A 137 -7.86 2.04 0.24
N ALA A 138 -8.59 1.31 -0.59
CA ALA A 138 -8.29 1.20 -2.01
C ALA A 138 -8.90 2.36 -2.79
N LEU A 139 -8.22 2.78 -3.85
CA LEU A 139 -8.71 3.85 -4.74
C LEU A 139 -8.85 3.30 -6.15
N ARG A 140 -10.02 3.52 -6.76
CA ARG A 140 -10.25 3.25 -8.18
C ARG A 140 -10.37 4.57 -8.91
N ILE A 141 -9.66 4.70 -10.03
CA ILE A 141 -9.73 5.92 -10.84
C ILE A 141 -11.12 6.04 -11.44
N LEU A 142 -11.73 7.23 -11.28
CA LEU A 142 -13.00 7.53 -11.90
C LEU A 142 -12.85 7.62 -13.42
N PRO A 143 -13.89 7.23 -14.20
CA PRO A 143 -13.85 7.39 -15.64
C PRO A 143 -13.56 8.85 -16.00
N GLN A 144 -12.66 9.06 -16.96
CA GLN A 144 -12.33 10.38 -17.48
C GLN A 144 -12.90 10.51 -18.90
N PHE A 145 -13.63 11.57 -19.14
CA PHE A 145 -14.29 11.79 -20.42
C PHE A 145 -13.74 13.04 -21.10
#